data_a9faf3a2ff87e4ded3eecd94484d3ad7
#
_entry.id   a9faf3a2ff87e4ded3eecd94484d3ad7
#
_cell.length_a   1.000
_cell.length_b   1.000
_cell.length_c   1.000
_cell.angle_alpha   90.00
_cell.angle_beta   90.00
_cell.angle_gamma   90.00
#
_symmetry.space_group_name_H-M   'P 1'
#
loop_
_entity.id
_entity.type
_entity.pdbx_description
1 polymer ?
#
loop_
_entity_poly.entity_id
_entity_poly.type
_entity_poly.pdbx_seq_one_letter_code
_entity_poly.pdbx_strand_id
1 'polypeptide(L)'
;MTPHGAFLVLASVSAFLFAVLDAWVYVLLIPFVETLFSSSGGPGFASATGMDRLLEATVYQWVDIAGDPLVAIGRIIVLIILVFLTKNIFHFSRTYFVARVEQGVSRDLRNQIYGHLISLDLSFFNRTRLGQVVSRLTTEVEQFRRLVTTELFKLLSASLEFSVAVIAMVLISWQLTAAAFVVVPLAMIFWGPLVGVLRKLDHSVLDLGGDITAHIQETLSGIRLVKSSSSEKRERERFSGLTGEYFRRFMRAEFVRALAPPLTELLAAAGTVVILWLGARLVVAGEVTGPEFVGFLALSVKLYSPVKNVAKFPAIAQPGLVAAERIFDFLDIPHEVSDASGARSI
;
A
#
# COMPACT_ATOMS: atom_id res chain seq x y z
N MET A 1 20.45 -12.00 18.24
CA MET A 1 19.86 -11.82 16.88
C MET A 1 18.56 -12.59 16.83
N THR A 2 17.48 -11.93 16.46
CA THR A 2 16.15 -12.56 16.39
C THR A 2 16.17 -13.71 15.36
N PRO A 3 15.50 -14.85 15.62
CA PRO A 3 15.55 -16.04 14.74
C PRO A 3 15.05 -15.77 13.31
N HIS A 4 14.42 -14.61 13.06
CA HIS A 4 13.88 -14.24 11.77
C HIS A 4 14.70 -13.18 11.02
N GLY A 5 15.78 -12.64 11.61
CA GLY A 5 16.58 -11.55 11.03
C GLY A 5 17.19 -11.87 9.67
N ALA A 6 17.72 -13.08 9.49
CA ALA A 6 18.30 -13.51 8.23
C ALA A 6 17.26 -13.51 7.08
N PHE A 7 16.04 -13.97 7.34
CA PHE A 7 14.97 -13.98 6.33
C PHE A 7 14.46 -12.58 6.00
N LEU A 8 14.46 -11.65 6.97
CA LEU A 8 14.15 -10.24 6.72
C LEU A 8 15.20 -9.59 5.81
N VAL A 9 16.47 -9.85 6.04
CA VAL A 9 17.55 -9.35 5.18
C VAL A 9 17.41 -9.92 3.77
N LEU A 10 17.19 -11.23 3.62
CA LEU A 10 16.99 -11.87 2.31
C LEU A 10 15.74 -11.30 1.59
N ALA A 11 14.65 -11.06 2.32
CA ALA A 11 13.45 -10.45 1.78
C ALA A 11 13.72 -9.02 1.31
N SER A 12 14.46 -8.22 2.09
CA SER A 12 14.81 -6.83 1.76
C SER A 12 15.74 -6.73 0.55
N VAL A 13 16.75 -7.61 0.47
CA VAL A 13 17.64 -7.71 -0.69
C VAL A 13 16.85 -8.10 -1.94
N SER A 14 15.96 -9.10 -1.83
CA SER A 14 15.10 -9.52 -2.93
C SER A 14 14.14 -8.40 -3.36
N ALA A 15 13.62 -7.60 -2.42
CA ALA A 15 12.78 -6.46 -2.72
C ALA A 15 13.54 -5.35 -3.45
N PHE A 16 14.78 -5.08 -3.04
CA PHE A 16 15.65 -4.10 -3.72
C PHE A 16 15.99 -4.54 -5.15
N LEU A 17 16.42 -5.78 -5.33
CA LEU A 17 16.72 -6.31 -6.66
C LEU A 17 15.48 -6.34 -7.56
N PHE A 18 14.33 -6.70 -7.00
CA PHE A 18 13.06 -6.59 -7.71
C PHE A 18 12.79 -5.16 -8.15
N ALA A 19 12.93 -4.17 -7.26
CA ALA A 19 12.66 -2.76 -7.57
C ALA A 19 13.57 -2.23 -8.69
N VAL A 20 14.87 -2.59 -8.66
CA VAL A 20 15.83 -2.20 -9.69
C VAL A 20 15.47 -2.84 -11.04
N LEU A 21 15.27 -4.17 -11.07
CA LEU A 21 14.94 -4.88 -12.31
C LEU A 21 13.58 -4.45 -12.85
N ASP A 22 12.64 -4.14 -11.98
CA ASP A 22 11.30 -3.70 -12.38
C ASP A 22 11.34 -2.30 -13.03
N ALA A 23 12.13 -1.36 -12.50
CA ALA A 23 12.37 -0.07 -13.16
C ALA A 23 13.15 -0.25 -14.49
N TRP A 24 14.11 -1.18 -14.50
CA TRP A 24 14.91 -1.47 -15.69
C TRP A 24 14.07 -1.95 -16.89
N VAL A 25 12.99 -2.70 -16.65
CA VAL A 25 12.04 -3.08 -17.73
C VAL A 25 11.51 -1.87 -18.48
N TYR A 26 11.17 -0.78 -17.75
CA TYR A 26 10.67 0.45 -18.36
C TYR A 26 11.78 1.25 -19.05
N VAL A 27 13.00 1.22 -18.51
CA VAL A 27 14.17 1.85 -19.14
C VAL A 27 14.52 1.14 -20.46
N LEU A 28 14.37 -0.18 -20.56
CA LEU A 28 14.60 -0.94 -21.81
C LEU A 28 13.61 -0.60 -22.93
N LEU A 29 12.52 0.12 -22.64
CA LEU A 29 11.68 0.69 -23.71
C LEU A 29 12.41 1.77 -24.51
N ILE A 30 13.40 2.45 -23.93
CA ILE A 30 14.17 3.50 -24.61
C ILE A 30 14.93 2.93 -25.83
N PRO A 31 15.85 1.94 -25.67
CA PRO A 31 16.54 1.35 -26.81
C PRO A 31 15.60 0.60 -27.77
N PHE A 32 14.49 0.07 -27.26
CA PHE A 32 13.47 -0.57 -28.12
C PHE A 32 12.83 0.44 -29.07
N VAL A 33 12.36 1.57 -28.54
CA VAL A 33 11.72 2.64 -29.33
C VAL A 33 12.77 3.29 -30.24
N GLU A 34 13.98 3.52 -29.76
CA GLU A 34 15.09 4.07 -30.56
C GLU A 34 15.37 3.21 -31.79
N THR A 35 15.57 1.89 -31.61
CA THR A 35 15.83 0.97 -32.71
C THR A 35 14.67 0.89 -33.70
N LEU A 36 13.42 0.98 -33.21
CA LEU A 36 12.23 0.93 -34.04
C LEU A 36 12.12 2.15 -34.96
N PHE A 37 12.49 3.34 -34.49
CA PHE A 37 12.38 4.59 -35.25
C PHE A 37 13.66 5.00 -35.96
N SER A 38 14.86 4.52 -35.56
CA SER A 38 16.13 4.76 -36.28
C SER A 38 16.13 4.13 -37.69
N SER A 39 15.39 3.06 -37.90
CA SER A 39 15.23 2.44 -39.22
C SER A 39 14.52 3.33 -40.23
N SER A 40 13.91 4.42 -39.81
CA SER A 40 13.16 5.39 -40.63
C SER A 40 13.99 6.57 -41.12
N GLY A 41 15.32 6.56 -40.98
CA GLY A 41 16.23 7.61 -41.50
C GLY A 41 16.17 8.96 -40.72
N GLY A 42 15.68 8.94 -39.49
CA GLY A 42 15.73 10.11 -38.58
C GLY A 42 17.15 10.42 -38.11
N PRO A 43 17.47 11.71 -37.80
CA PRO A 43 18.79 12.08 -37.26
C PRO A 43 19.05 11.27 -35.97
N GLY A 44 20.23 10.65 -35.88
CA GLY A 44 20.65 9.94 -34.68
C GLY A 44 20.49 10.85 -33.46
N PHE A 45 19.68 10.43 -32.50
CA PHE A 45 19.39 11.19 -31.30
C PHE A 45 20.58 11.10 -30.34
N ALA A 46 21.54 12.01 -30.49
CA ALA A 46 22.64 12.14 -29.55
C ALA A 46 22.23 13.13 -28.44
N SER A 47 21.61 12.65 -27.39
CA SER A 47 21.53 13.39 -26.14
C SER A 47 22.52 12.77 -25.13
N ALA A 48 23.26 13.59 -24.41
CA ALA A 48 24.21 13.12 -23.40
C ALA A 48 23.53 13.07 -22.03
N THR A 49 22.41 12.37 -21.91
CA THR A 49 21.72 12.21 -20.62
C THR A 49 22.46 11.21 -19.73
N GLY A 50 22.21 11.27 -18.41
CA GLY A 50 22.77 10.30 -17.48
C GLY A 50 22.28 8.86 -17.77
N MET A 51 21.10 8.73 -18.38
CA MET A 51 20.52 7.44 -18.75
C MET A 51 21.24 6.82 -19.96
N ASP A 52 21.62 7.61 -20.96
CA ASP A 52 22.35 7.11 -22.14
C ASP A 52 23.67 6.46 -21.74
N ARG A 53 24.41 7.06 -20.80
CA ARG A 53 25.67 6.48 -20.29
C ARG A 53 25.46 5.11 -19.63
N LEU A 54 24.33 4.95 -18.90
CA LEU A 54 23.98 3.66 -18.30
C LEU A 54 23.57 2.63 -19.36
N LEU A 55 22.83 3.04 -20.38
CA LEU A 55 22.44 2.17 -21.49
C LEU A 55 23.64 1.76 -22.33
N GLU A 56 24.58 2.67 -22.61
CA GLU A 56 25.85 2.35 -23.29
C GLU A 56 26.67 1.32 -22.50
N ALA A 57 26.76 1.49 -21.18
CA ALA A 57 27.54 0.59 -20.34
C ALA A 57 26.90 -0.81 -20.15
N THR A 58 25.58 -0.94 -20.34
CA THR A 58 24.85 -2.17 -19.99
C THR A 58 24.12 -2.84 -21.14
N VAL A 59 23.51 -2.08 -22.03
CA VAL A 59 22.65 -2.59 -23.10
C VAL A 59 23.33 -2.56 -24.46
N TYR A 60 23.90 -1.40 -24.84
CA TYR A 60 24.46 -1.20 -26.17
C TYR A 60 25.75 -2.01 -26.44
N GLN A 61 26.42 -2.54 -25.38
CA GLN A 61 27.48 -3.50 -25.54
C GLN A 61 27.00 -4.87 -26.07
N TRP A 62 25.72 -5.22 -25.87
CA TRP A 62 25.10 -6.48 -26.25
C TRP A 62 24.19 -6.34 -27.47
N VAL A 63 23.71 -5.11 -27.73
CA VAL A 63 22.79 -4.79 -28.83
C VAL A 63 23.50 -3.85 -29.77
N ASP A 64 23.90 -4.36 -30.93
CA ASP A 64 24.45 -3.54 -32.00
C ASP A 64 23.30 -2.83 -32.73
N ILE A 65 23.07 -1.56 -32.37
CA ILE A 65 22.00 -0.72 -32.96
C ILE A 65 22.37 -0.30 -34.39
N ALA A 66 23.67 -0.29 -34.75
CA ALA A 66 24.15 0.10 -36.08
C ALA A 66 24.01 -1.02 -37.11
N GLY A 67 23.70 -2.24 -36.69
CA GLY A 67 23.50 -3.41 -37.55
C GLY A 67 22.09 -3.55 -38.11
N ASP A 68 21.65 -4.78 -38.37
CA ASP A 68 20.28 -5.09 -38.82
C ASP A 68 19.25 -4.74 -37.72
N PRO A 69 18.32 -3.82 -37.96
CA PRO A 69 17.32 -3.39 -36.94
C PRO A 69 16.48 -4.56 -36.43
N LEU A 70 16.15 -5.56 -37.25
CA LEU A 70 15.36 -6.71 -36.80
C LEU A 70 16.13 -7.59 -35.83
N VAL A 71 17.46 -7.75 -36.05
CA VAL A 71 18.32 -8.49 -35.12
C VAL A 71 18.48 -7.73 -33.80
N ALA A 72 18.65 -6.42 -33.86
CA ALA A 72 18.75 -5.56 -32.67
C ALA A 72 17.46 -5.62 -31.83
N ILE A 73 16.30 -5.46 -32.45
CA ILE A 73 14.98 -5.59 -31.79
C ILE A 73 14.84 -6.97 -31.15
N GLY A 74 15.21 -8.05 -31.87
CA GLY A 74 15.18 -9.42 -31.35
C GLY A 74 16.01 -9.58 -30.07
N ARG A 75 17.23 -9.02 -30.03
CA ARG A 75 18.10 -9.04 -28.85
C ARG A 75 17.50 -8.26 -27.68
N ILE A 76 16.91 -7.07 -27.94
CA ILE A 76 16.23 -6.26 -26.91
C ILE A 76 15.04 -7.03 -26.32
N ILE A 77 14.22 -7.67 -27.14
CA ILE A 77 13.09 -8.49 -26.69
C ILE A 77 13.58 -9.64 -25.80
N VAL A 78 14.64 -10.35 -26.20
CA VAL A 78 15.23 -11.42 -25.39
C VAL A 78 15.71 -10.88 -24.04
N LEU A 79 16.37 -9.71 -24.04
CA LEU A 79 16.82 -9.05 -22.81
C LEU A 79 15.64 -8.68 -21.90
N ILE A 80 14.57 -8.09 -22.46
CA ILE A 80 13.35 -7.78 -21.74
C ILE A 80 12.77 -9.05 -21.10
N ILE A 81 12.65 -10.16 -21.85
CA ILE A 81 12.15 -11.43 -21.31
C ILE A 81 13.04 -11.94 -20.18
N LEU A 82 14.34 -11.86 -20.31
CA LEU A 82 15.30 -12.31 -19.29
C LEU A 82 15.17 -11.46 -18.03
N VAL A 83 15.05 -10.14 -18.15
CA VAL A 83 14.80 -9.24 -17.01
C VAL A 83 13.45 -9.54 -16.37
N PHE A 84 12.40 -9.80 -17.15
CA PHE A 84 11.09 -10.20 -16.64
C PHE A 84 11.14 -11.52 -15.85
N LEU A 85 11.85 -12.53 -16.35
CA LEU A 85 12.02 -13.80 -15.66
C LEU A 85 12.78 -13.59 -14.35
N THR A 86 13.89 -12.86 -14.42
CA THR A 86 14.76 -12.62 -13.25
C THR A 86 14.02 -11.82 -12.18
N LYS A 87 13.32 -10.74 -12.54
CA LYS A 87 12.53 -9.96 -11.57
C LYS A 87 11.44 -10.79 -10.89
N ASN A 88 10.79 -11.72 -11.63
CA ASN A 88 9.76 -12.58 -11.05
C ASN A 88 10.34 -13.62 -10.08
N ILE A 89 11.57 -14.08 -10.27
CA ILE A 89 12.28 -14.91 -9.30
C ILE A 89 12.49 -14.13 -8.00
N PHE A 90 12.93 -12.87 -8.07
CA PHE A 90 13.08 -12.02 -6.88
C PHE A 90 11.75 -11.66 -6.25
N HIS A 91 10.70 -11.45 -7.02
CA HIS A 91 9.34 -11.26 -6.51
C HIS A 91 8.83 -12.46 -5.73
N PHE A 92 9.02 -13.66 -6.27
CA PHE A 92 8.70 -14.91 -5.59
C PHE A 92 9.51 -15.07 -4.30
N SER A 93 10.83 -14.89 -4.37
CA SER A 93 11.74 -15.00 -3.22
C SER A 93 11.35 -14.02 -2.10
N ARG A 94 11.11 -12.76 -2.46
CA ARG A 94 10.60 -11.73 -1.55
C ARG A 94 9.34 -12.18 -0.84
N THR A 95 8.34 -12.61 -1.60
CA THR A 95 7.02 -13.01 -1.07
C THR A 95 7.15 -14.23 -0.15
N TYR A 96 7.95 -15.22 -0.54
CA TYR A 96 8.19 -16.42 0.25
C TYR A 96 8.91 -16.12 1.57
N PHE A 97 9.96 -15.32 1.56
CA PHE A 97 10.70 -14.96 2.79
C PHE A 97 9.84 -14.12 3.74
N VAL A 98 9.06 -13.17 3.21
CA VAL A 98 8.09 -12.40 4.03
C VAL A 98 7.08 -13.33 4.69
N ALA A 99 6.46 -14.25 3.93
CA ALA A 99 5.51 -15.20 4.47
C ALA A 99 6.12 -16.10 5.56
N ARG A 100 7.40 -16.48 5.41
CA ARG A 100 8.12 -17.27 6.41
C ARG A 100 8.35 -16.49 7.72
N VAL A 101 8.75 -15.23 7.61
CA VAL A 101 8.87 -14.34 8.77
C VAL A 101 7.51 -14.14 9.43
N GLU A 102 6.50 -13.87 8.62
CA GLU A 102 5.13 -13.65 9.04
C GLU A 102 4.59 -14.80 9.89
N GLN A 103 4.71 -16.03 9.42
CA GLN A 103 4.27 -17.22 10.16
C GLN A 103 5.17 -17.52 11.37
N GLY A 104 6.47 -17.23 11.27
CA GLY A 104 7.39 -17.35 12.39
C GLY A 104 7.00 -16.42 13.56
N VAL A 105 6.81 -15.14 13.28
CA VAL A 105 6.38 -14.14 14.27
C VAL A 105 5.01 -14.51 14.88
N SER A 106 4.06 -14.95 14.04
CA SER A 106 2.74 -15.39 14.52
C SER A 106 2.85 -16.55 15.51
N ARG A 107 3.64 -17.56 15.16
CA ARG A 107 3.86 -18.74 16.01
C ARG A 107 4.49 -18.33 17.36
N ASP A 108 5.55 -17.55 17.30
CA ASP A 108 6.32 -17.18 18.49
C ASP A 108 5.48 -16.31 19.43
N LEU A 109 4.72 -15.36 18.88
CA LEU A 109 3.82 -14.51 19.64
C LEU A 109 2.66 -15.31 20.27
N ARG A 110 2.05 -16.23 19.53
CA ARG A 110 0.99 -17.10 20.09
C ARG A 110 1.51 -17.98 21.22
N ASN A 111 2.70 -18.54 21.06
CA ASN A 111 3.32 -19.35 22.11
C ASN A 111 3.64 -18.51 23.35
N GLN A 112 4.12 -17.28 23.16
CA GLN A 112 4.41 -16.36 24.26
C GLN A 112 3.12 -15.96 25.01
N ILE A 113 2.08 -15.55 24.30
CA ILE A 113 0.78 -15.18 24.89
C ILE A 113 0.16 -16.39 25.61
N TYR A 114 0.19 -17.56 24.98
CA TYR A 114 -0.35 -18.77 25.57
C TYR A 114 0.43 -19.20 26.82
N GLY A 115 1.77 -19.15 26.75
CA GLY A 115 2.63 -19.44 27.90
C GLY A 115 2.36 -18.49 29.09
N HIS A 116 2.23 -17.19 28.81
CA HIS A 116 1.85 -16.19 29.81
C HIS A 116 0.45 -16.45 30.38
N LEU A 117 -0.53 -16.76 29.51
CA LEU A 117 -1.90 -17.06 29.92
C LEU A 117 -1.98 -18.19 30.94
N ILE A 118 -1.31 -19.33 30.67
CA ILE A 118 -1.38 -20.49 31.58
C ILE A 118 -0.61 -20.29 32.88
N SER A 119 0.27 -19.26 32.96
CA SER A 119 0.98 -18.90 34.18
C SER A 119 0.25 -17.84 35.02
N LEU A 120 -0.85 -17.27 34.53
CA LEU A 120 -1.68 -16.33 35.29
C LEU A 120 -2.50 -17.01 36.38
N ASP A 121 -2.79 -16.28 37.44
CA ASP A 121 -3.54 -16.75 38.61
C ASP A 121 -5.02 -17.00 38.30
N LEU A 122 -5.64 -17.86 39.10
CA LEU A 122 -7.05 -18.20 38.99
C LEU A 122 -7.99 -16.98 39.11
N SER A 123 -7.54 -15.95 39.88
CA SER A 123 -8.22 -14.67 40.06
C SER A 123 -8.46 -13.94 38.74
N PHE A 124 -7.51 -14.00 37.81
CA PHE A 124 -7.62 -13.44 36.47
C PHE A 124 -8.77 -14.09 35.69
N PHE A 125 -8.87 -15.42 35.69
CA PHE A 125 -9.91 -16.16 34.96
C PHE A 125 -11.32 -15.92 35.52
N ASN A 126 -11.43 -15.66 36.81
CA ASN A 126 -12.71 -15.33 37.43
C ASN A 126 -13.21 -13.92 37.08
N ARG A 127 -12.30 -12.98 36.74
CA ARG A 127 -12.65 -11.60 36.39
C ARG A 127 -12.72 -11.35 34.88
N THR A 128 -12.11 -12.23 34.06
CA THR A 128 -11.97 -12.03 32.62
C THR A 128 -12.87 -12.95 31.84
N ARG A 129 -13.58 -12.42 30.85
CA ARG A 129 -14.43 -13.24 29.97
C ARG A 129 -13.56 -14.07 29.01
N LEU A 130 -13.75 -15.38 28.98
CA LEU A 130 -13.04 -16.30 28.09
C LEU A 130 -13.02 -15.85 26.61
N GLY A 131 -14.12 -15.25 26.10
CA GLY A 131 -14.19 -14.71 24.77
C GLY A 131 -13.18 -13.59 24.48
N GLN A 132 -12.83 -12.78 25.45
CA GLN A 132 -11.80 -11.74 25.31
C GLN A 132 -10.40 -12.36 25.19
N VAL A 133 -10.12 -13.39 25.97
CA VAL A 133 -8.84 -14.12 25.91
C VAL A 133 -8.65 -14.79 24.55
N VAL A 134 -9.69 -15.49 24.07
CA VAL A 134 -9.68 -16.11 22.74
C VAL A 134 -9.47 -15.06 21.63
N SER A 135 -10.14 -13.91 21.71
CA SER A 135 -9.97 -12.80 20.75
C SER A 135 -8.52 -12.30 20.71
N ARG A 136 -7.84 -12.19 21.85
CA ARG A 136 -6.41 -11.78 21.92
C ARG A 136 -5.52 -12.79 21.20
N LEU A 137 -5.70 -14.07 21.46
CA LEU A 137 -4.93 -15.17 20.84
C LEU A 137 -5.17 -15.33 19.33
N THR A 138 -6.31 -14.89 18.82
CA THR A 138 -6.70 -15.06 17.42
C THR A 138 -6.64 -13.75 16.65
N THR A 139 -7.56 -12.83 16.94
CA THR A 139 -7.77 -11.62 16.13
C THR A 139 -6.68 -10.56 16.34
N GLU A 140 -6.30 -10.29 17.60
CA GLU A 140 -5.30 -9.26 17.91
C GLU A 140 -3.90 -9.69 17.46
N VAL A 141 -3.51 -10.95 17.67
CA VAL A 141 -2.25 -11.49 17.14
C VAL A 141 -2.20 -11.40 15.63
N GLU A 142 -3.30 -11.69 14.94
CA GLU A 142 -3.38 -11.61 13.48
C GLU A 142 -3.24 -10.17 12.97
N GLN A 143 -3.87 -9.21 13.62
CA GLN A 143 -3.77 -7.78 13.28
C GLN A 143 -2.35 -7.24 13.53
N PHE A 144 -1.74 -7.57 14.67
CA PHE A 144 -0.36 -7.20 15.00
C PHE A 144 0.64 -7.81 14.01
N ARG A 145 0.55 -9.13 13.77
CA ARG A 145 1.36 -9.83 12.80
C ARG A 145 1.31 -9.16 11.44
N ARG A 146 0.09 -8.91 10.95
CA ARG A 146 -0.13 -8.26 9.65
C ARG A 146 0.52 -6.89 9.56
N LEU A 147 0.46 -6.09 10.62
CA LEU A 147 1.14 -4.80 10.69
C LEU A 147 2.65 -4.95 10.57
N VAL A 148 3.26 -5.73 11.49
CA VAL A 148 4.72 -5.79 11.67
C VAL A 148 5.42 -6.48 10.50
N THR A 149 4.75 -7.43 9.85
CA THR A 149 5.36 -8.17 8.75
C THR A 149 4.87 -7.70 7.38
N THR A 150 3.58 -7.87 7.10
CA THR A 150 3.03 -7.61 5.75
C THR A 150 3.02 -6.12 5.42
N GLU A 151 2.47 -5.27 6.29
CA GLU A 151 2.23 -3.88 5.93
C GLU A 151 3.50 -3.04 6.03
N LEU A 152 4.35 -3.24 7.05
CA LEU A 152 5.65 -2.58 7.12
C LEU A 152 6.57 -3.00 5.96
N PHE A 153 6.54 -4.28 5.57
CA PHE A 153 7.34 -4.75 4.45
C PHE A 153 6.83 -4.22 3.10
N LYS A 154 5.51 -4.09 2.92
CA LYS A 154 4.92 -3.41 1.76
C LYS A 154 5.34 -1.94 1.69
N LEU A 155 5.36 -1.25 2.84
CA LEU A 155 5.83 0.14 2.91
C LEU A 155 7.30 0.24 2.49
N LEU A 156 8.17 -0.62 3.04
CA LEU A 156 9.59 -0.68 2.67
C LEU A 156 9.76 -0.94 1.16
N SER A 157 9.06 -1.96 0.63
CA SER A 157 9.13 -2.30 -0.79
C SER A 157 8.62 -1.16 -1.68
N ALA A 158 7.50 -0.54 -1.32
CA ALA A 158 6.95 0.60 -2.06
C ALA A 158 7.91 1.80 -2.02
N SER A 159 8.57 2.06 -0.90
CA SER A 159 9.58 3.12 -0.77
C SER A 159 10.81 2.84 -1.64
N LEU A 160 11.27 1.59 -1.70
CA LEU A 160 12.36 1.19 -2.59
C LEU A 160 11.98 1.33 -4.07
N GLU A 161 10.82 0.81 -4.47
CA GLU A 161 10.31 0.93 -5.83
C GLU A 161 10.13 2.39 -6.26
N PHE A 162 9.61 3.22 -5.36
CA PHE A 162 9.49 4.67 -5.57
C PHE A 162 10.85 5.33 -5.77
N SER A 163 11.81 5.07 -4.87
CA SER A 163 13.14 5.69 -4.92
C SER A 163 13.89 5.31 -6.19
N VAL A 164 13.87 4.03 -6.57
CA VAL A 164 14.53 3.55 -7.80
C VAL A 164 13.89 4.17 -9.04
N ALA A 165 12.56 4.22 -9.11
CA ALA A 165 11.86 4.83 -10.23
C ALA A 165 12.15 6.33 -10.35
N VAL A 166 12.16 7.06 -9.22
CA VAL A 166 12.51 8.49 -9.21
C VAL A 166 13.95 8.73 -9.65
N ILE A 167 14.91 7.90 -9.19
CA ILE A 167 16.31 7.99 -9.64
C ILE A 167 16.39 7.81 -11.16
N ALA A 168 15.70 6.77 -11.69
CA ALA A 168 15.67 6.54 -13.14
C ALA A 168 15.07 7.73 -13.91
N MET A 169 13.98 8.32 -13.41
CA MET A 169 13.36 9.51 -14.00
C MET A 169 14.28 10.74 -13.99
N VAL A 170 14.99 10.98 -12.89
CA VAL A 170 15.96 12.09 -12.76
C VAL A 170 17.12 11.92 -13.74
N LEU A 171 17.58 10.68 -13.96
CA LEU A 171 18.65 10.38 -14.92
C LEU A 171 18.22 10.61 -16.37
N ILE A 172 16.93 10.49 -16.68
CA ILE A 172 16.37 10.85 -17.99
C ILE A 172 16.25 12.38 -18.10
N SER A 173 15.52 13.01 -17.18
CA SER A 173 15.34 14.46 -17.16
C SER A 173 14.91 14.96 -15.79
N TRP A 174 15.75 15.77 -15.16
CA TRP A 174 15.42 16.38 -13.87
C TRP A 174 14.28 17.41 -14.00
N GLN A 175 14.17 18.10 -15.15
CA GLN A 175 13.12 19.10 -15.41
C GLN A 175 11.73 18.42 -15.46
N LEU A 176 11.62 17.31 -16.19
CA LEU A 176 10.37 16.53 -16.25
C LEU A 176 10.02 15.94 -14.90
N THR A 177 11.02 15.45 -14.16
CA THR A 177 10.83 14.89 -12.83
C THR A 177 10.33 15.95 -11.85
N ALA A 178 10.95 17.14 -11.86
CA ALA A 178 10.50 18.28 -11.05
C ALA A 178 9.06 18.68 -11.38
N ALA A 179 8.69 18.75 -12.66
CA ALA A 179 7.32 19.02 -13.08
C ALA A 179 6.32 17.97 -12.60
N ALA A 180 6.68 16.67 -12.71
CA ALA A 180 5.86 15.58 -12.19
C ALA A 180 5.64 15.69 -10.67
N PHE A 181 6.68 16.09 -9.92
CA PHE A 181 6.58 16.29 -8.47
C PHE A 181 5.76 17.51 -8.06
N VAL A 182 5.65 18.54 -8.89
CA VAL A 182 4.77 19.70 -8.62
C VAL A 182 3.29 19.32 -8.68
N VAL A 183 2.92 18.34 -9.49
CA VAL A 183 1.54 17.86 -9.60
C VAL A 183 1.04 17.20 -8.29
N VAL A 184 1.94 16.55 -7.54
CA VAL A 184 1.59 15.84 -6.29
C VAL A 184 1.11 16.79 -5.19
N PRO A 185 1.82 17.86 -4.82
CA PRO A 185 1.32 18.84 -3.84
C PRO A 185 0.02 19.52 -4.28
N LEU A 186 -0.10 19.83 -5.56
CA LEU A 186 -1.35 20.39 -6.09
C LEU A 186 -2.53 19.44 -5.84
N ALA A 187 -2.36 18.16 -6.17
CA ALA A 187 -3.37 17.15 -5.87
C ALA A 187 -3.69 17.08 -4.38
N MET A 188 -2.70 17.14 -3.48
CA MET A 188 -2.91 17.14 -2.03
C MET A 188 -3.71 18.34 -1.54
N ILE A 189 -3.48 19.53 -2.09
CA ILE A 189 -4.24 20.75 -1.76
C ILE A 189 -5.73 20.58 -2.10
N PHE A 190 -6.06 19.94 -3.21
CA PHE A 190 -7.45 19.66 -3.59
C PHE A 190 -8.08 18.52 -2.77
N TRP A 191 -7.29 17.49 -2.41
CA TRP A 191 -7.78 16.32 -1.68
C TRP A 191 -7.99 16.57 -0.19
N GLY A 192 -7.16 17.39 0.44
CA GLY A 192 -7.21 17.64 1.89
C GLY A 192 -8.59 18.03 2.39
N PRO A 193 -9.23 19.08 1.84
CA PRO A 193 -10.57 19.50 2.22
C PRO A 193 -11.65 18.43 1.99
N LEU A 194 -11.56 17.70 0.87
CA LEU A 194 -12.54 16.65 0.51
C LEU A 194 -12.52 15.49 1.51
N VAL A 195 -11.33 15.05 1.90
CA VAL A 195 -11.14 14.01 2.93
C VAL A 195 -11.69 14.46 4.28
N GLY A 196 -11.48 15.74 4.64
CA GLY A 196 -12.01 16.32 5.88
C GLY A 196 -13.54 16.32 5.92
N VAL A 197 -14.18 16.69 4.81
CA VAL A 197 -15.65 16.66 4.68
C VAL A 197 -16.17 15.23 4.74
N LEU A 198 -15.55 14.30 4.01
CA LEU A 198 -15.95 12.89 3.99
C LEU A 198 -15.88 12.27 5.38
N ARG A 199 -14.78 12.51 6.13
CA ARG A 199 -14.64 12.02 7.51
C ARG A 199 -15.78 12.47 8.42
N LYS A 200 -16.18 13.76 8.35
CA LYS A 200 -17.30 14.29 9.15
C LYS A 200 -18.62 13.63 8.78
N LEU A 201 -18.86 13.41 7.48
CA LEU A 201 -20.08 12.75 7.01
C LEU A 201 -20.11 11.27 7.44
N ASP A 202 -18.98 10.55 7.32
CA ASP A 202 -18.89 9.15 7.74
C ASP A 202 -19.12 8.99 9.25
N HIS A 203 -18.59 9.88 10.10
CA HIS A 203 -18.90 9.87 11.54
C HIS A 203 -20.41 10.03 11.79
N SER A 204 -21.05 10.99 11.10
CA SER A 204 -22.48 11.20 11.28
C SER A 204 -23.34 10.03 10.81
N VAL A 205 -22.89 9.27 9.82
CA VAL A 205 -23.54 8.02 9.36
C VAL A 205 -23.37 6.91 10.38
N LEU A 206 -22.17 6.78 10.96
CA LEU A 206 -21.88 5.79 12.01
C LEU A 206 -22.71 6.04 13.28
N ASP A 207 -22.81 7.30 13.73
CA ASP A 207 -23.59 7.68 14.89
C ASP A 207 -25.08 7.30 14.70
N LEU A 208 -25.67 7.64 13.55
CA LEU A 208 -27.04 7.24 13.25
C LEU A 208 -27.21 5.72 13.10
N GLY A 209 -26.20 4.99 12.63
CA GLY A 209 -26.20 3.52 12.62
C GLY A 209 -26.28 2.96 14.03
N GLY A 210 -25.54 3.59 14.97
CA GLY A 210 -25.64 3.31 16.41
C GLY A 210 -27.03 3.55 16.97
N ASP A 211 -27.63 4.72 16.67
CA ASP A 211 -28.98 5.08 17.12
C ASP A 211 -30.05 4.09 16.60
N ILE A 212 -29.96 3.69 15.34
CA ILE A 212 -30.86 2.65 14.77
C ILE A 212 -30.72 1.34 15.53
N THR A 213 -29.49 0.90 15.83
CA THR A 213 -29.23 -0.33 16.56
C THR A 213 -29.76 -0.26 17.99
N ALA A 214 -29.53 0.88 18.68
CA ALA A 214 -30.06 1.11 20.01
C ALA A 214 -31.59 1.11 20.03
N HIS A 215 -32.23 1.75 19.05
CA HIS A 215 -33.68 1.77 18.94
C HIS A 215 -34.28 0.37 18.68
N ILE A 216 -33.64 -0.44 17.85
CA ILE A 216 -34.03 -1.84 17.64
C ILE A 216 -33.95 -2.62 18.96
N GLN A 217 -32.84 -2.50 19.70
CA GLN A 217 -32.66 -3.18 21.00
C GLN A 217 -33.70 -2.74 22.02
N GLU A 218 -33.97 -1.42 22.12
CA GLU A 218 -34.99 -0.84 23.01
C GLU A 218 -36.38 -1.41 22.68
N THR A 219 -36.78 -1.35 21.40
CA THR A 219 -38.08 -1.83 20.95
C THR A 219 -38.27 -3.32 21.17
N LEU A 220 -37.24 -4.14 20.86
CA LEU A 220 -37.29 -5.59 21.07
C LEU A 220 -37.30 -5.97 22.56
N SER A 221 -36.53 -5.28 23.38
CA SER A 221 -36.55 -5.49 24.83
C SER A 221 -37.88 -5.11 25.46
N GLY A 222 -38.52 -4.04 24.96
CA GLY A 222 -39.85 -3.57 25.38
C GLY A 222 -41.03 -4.13 24.58
N ILE A 223 -40.85 -5.18 23.78
CA ILE A 223 -41.85 -5.63 22.80
C ILE A 223 -43.22 -5.96 23.43
N ARG A 224 -43.22 -6.46 24.68
CA ARG A 224 -44.46 -6.72 25.41
C ARG A 224 -45.24 -5.43 25.66
N LEU A 225 -44.54 -4.33 25.99
CA LEU A 225 -45.19 -3.02 26.19
C LEU A 225 -45.76 -2.47 24.89
N VAL A 226 -44.98 -2.57 23.80
CA VAL A 226 -45.44 -2.13 22.45
C VAL A 226 -46.69 -2.89 22.06
N LYS A 227 -46.77 -4.18 22.30
CA LYS A 227 -47.89 -5.04 22.00
C LYS A 227 -49.11 -4.73 22.91
N SER A 228 -48.90 -4.58 24.21
CA SER A 228 -49.99 -4.31 25.16
C SER A 228 -50.62 -2.95 24.98
N SER A 229 -49.81 -1.95 24.51
CA SER A 229 -50.29 -0.57 24.25
C SER A 229 -50.71 -0.36 22.79
N SER A 230 -50.68 -1.39 21.92
CA SER A 230 -51.00 -1.30 20.49
C SER A 230 -50.26 -0.15 19.77
N SER A 231 -48.98 0.07 20.15
CA SER A 231 -48.17 1.20 19.64
C SER A 231 -47.27 0.84 18.46
N GLU A 232 -47.52 -0.30 17.76
CA GLU A 232 -46.68 -0.75 16.64
C GLU A 232 -46.62 0.27 15.49
N LYS A 233 -47.69 0.98 15.22
CA LYS A 233 -47.71 2.00 14.18
C LYS A 233 -46.79 3.15 14.51
N ARG A 234 -46.78 3.61 15.76
CA ARG A 234 -45.93 4.71 16.25
C ARG A 234 -44.45 4.33 16.20
N GLU A 235 -44.10 3.08 16.64
CA GLU A 235 -42.75 2.58 16.60
C GLU A 235 -42.25 2.42 15.16
N ARG A 236 -43.10 1.97 14.23
CA ARG A 236 -42.76 1.87 12.81
C ARG A 236 -42.50 3.25 12.19
N GLU A 237 -43.31 4.25 12.52
CA GLU A 237 -43.13 5.62 12.04
C GLU A 237 -41.82 6.22 12.56
N ARG A 238 -41.51 6.01 13.84
CA ARG A 238 -40.26 6.46 14.47
C ARG A 238 -39.05 5.79 13.80
N PHE A 239 -39.06 4.46 13.61
CA PHE A 239 -38.02 3.71 12.93
C PHE A 239 -37.85 4.18 11.47
N SER A 240 -38.94 4.38 10.74
CA SER A 240 -38.92 4.91 9.38
C SER A 240 -38.33 6.33 9.31
N GLY A 241 -38.54 7.16 10.31
CA GLY A 241 -37.90 8.47 10.44
C GLY A 241 -36.41 8.38 10.58
N LEU A 242 -35.90 7.49 11.47
CA LEU A 242 -34.49 7.27 11.70
C LEU A 242 -33.78 6.69 10.44
N THR A 243 -34.38 5.70 9.81
CA THR A 243 -33.82 5.11 8.58
C THR A 243 -33.83 6.08 7.41
N GLY A 244 -34.88 6.95 7.33
CA GLY A 244 -34.95 8.03 6.33
C GLY A 244 -33.84 9.08 6.55
N GLU A 245 -33.54 9.42 7.79
CA GLU A 245 -32.41 10.33 8.10
C GLU A 245 -31.05 9.68 7.77
N TYR A 246 -30.87 8.42 8.16
CA TYR A 246 -29.70 7.65 7.80
C TYR A 246 -29.48 7.62 6.30
N PHE A 247 -30.52 7.32 5.51
CA PHE A 247 -30.45 7.30 4.05
C PHE A 247 -29.99 8.66 3.50
N ARG A 248 -30.56 9.78 3.98
CA ARG A 248 -30.17 11.12 3.50
C ARG A 248 -28.71 11.45 3.81
N ARG A 249 -28.21 11.11 5.02
CA ARG A 249 -26.82 11.35 5.40
C ARG A 249 -25.87 10.42 4.65
N PHE A 250 -26.24 9.15 4.52
CA PHE A 250 -25.48 8.18 3.73
C PHE A 250 -25.33 8.63 2.27
N MET A 251 -26.43 9.07 1.64
CA MET A 251 -26.38 9.54 0.25
C MET A 251 -25.54 10.81 0.07
N ARG A 252 -25.47 11.69 1.08
CA ARG A 252 -24.54 12.83 1.04
C ARG A 252 -23.08 12.39 1.13
N ALA A 253 -22.77 11.44 2.00
CA ALA A 253 -21.43 10.87 2.09
C ALA A 253 -21.04 10.16 0.78
N GLU A 254 -21.98 9.38 0.22
CA GLU A 254 -21.77 8.66 -1.03
C GLU A 254 -21.59 9.61 -2.23
N PHE A 255 -22.31 10.70 -2.29
CA PHE A 255 -22.10 11.73 -3.31
C PHE A 255 -20.68 12.30 -3.28
N VAL A 256 -20.16 12.65 -2.09
CA VAL A 256 -18.77 13.13 -1.94
C VAL A 256 -17.78 12.03 -2.30
N ARG A 257 -18.06 10.78 -1.89
CA ARG A 257 -17.22 9.62 -2.21
C ARG A 257 -17.20 9.32 -3.71
N ALA A 258 -18.34 9.43 -4.38
CA ALA A 258 -18.46 9.23 -5.82
C ALA A 258 -17.79 10.33 -6.65
N LEU A 259 -17.65 11.56 -6.12
CA LEU A 259 -16.92 12.64 -6.76
C LEU A 259 -15.39 12.41 -6.74
N ALA A 260 -14.90 11.65 -5.77
CA ALA A 260 -13.47 11.46 -5.57
C ALA A 260 -12.74 10.85 -6.78
N PRO A 261 -13.20 9.73 -7.41
CA PRO A 261 -12.53 9.17 -8.58
C PRO A 261 -12.49 10.12 -9.78
N PRO A 262 -13.58 10.73 -10.25
CA PRO A 262 -13.55 11.67 -11.37
C PRO A 262 -12.61 12.87 -11.14
N LEU A 263 -12.62 13.45 -9.94
CA LEU A 263 -11.71 14.56 -9.61
C LEU A 263 -10.26 14.12 -9.65
N THR A 264 -9.95 12.91 -9.15
CA THR A 264 -8.59 12.36 -9.23
C THR A 264 -8.17 12.16 -10.68
N GLU A 265 -9.07 11.65 -11.50
CA GLU A 265 -8.80 11.42 -12.92
C GLU A 265 -8.53 12.75 -13.66
N LEU A 266 -9.33 13.79 -13.40
CA LEU A 266 -9.11 15.13 -13.97
C LEU A 266 -7.77 15.73 -13.54
N LEU A 267 -7.41 15.61 -12.27
CA LEU A 267 -6.11 16.07 -11.77
C LEU A 267 -4.94 15.28 -12.40
N ALA A 268 -5.08 13.97 -12.53
CA ALA A 268 -4.09 13.13 -13.20
C ALA A 268 -3.97 13.49 -14.70
N ALA A 269 -5.09 13.71 -15.38
CA ALA A 269 -5.10 14.16 -16.78
C ALA A 269 -4.43 15.52 -16.94
N ALA A 270 -4.74 16.50 -16.08
CA ALA A 270 -4.10 17.81 -16.10
C ALA A 270 -2.57 17.69 -15.88
N GLY A 271 -2.13 16.88 -14.92
CA GLY A 271 -0.72 16.59 -14.70
C GLY A 271 -0.06 15.95 -15.91
N THR A 272 -0.73 14.98 -16.54
CA THR A 272 -0.24 14.34 -17.77
C THR A 272 -0.10 15.34 -18.91
N VAL A 273 -1.07 16.25 -19.09
CA VAL A 273 -1.00 17.30 -20.13
C VAL A 273 0.20 18.23 -19.89
N VAL A 274 0.47 18.62 -18.65
CA VAL A 274 1.64 19.46 -18.31
C VAL A 274 2.94 18.73 -18.64
N ILE A 275 3.05 17.44 -18.29
CA ILE A 275 4.23 16.62 -18.59
C ILE A 275 4.39 16.44 -20.10
N LEU A 276 3.30 16.19 -20.83
CA LEU A 276 3.33 16.07 -22.30
C LEU A 276 3.76 17.38 -22.96
N TRP A 277 3.24 18.51 -22.52
CA TRP A 277 3.60 19.82 -23.08
C TRP A 277 5.06 20.18 -22.80
N LEU A 278 5.52 20.00 -21.55
CA LEU A 278 6.92 20.28 -21.19
C LEU A 278 7.86 19.30 -21.89
N GLY A 279 7.51 18.01 -21.94
CA GLY A 279 8.29 16.97 -22.60
C GLY A 279 8.42 17.25 -24.09
N ALA A 280 7.32 17.62 -24.78
CA ALA A 280 7.37 17.99 -26.18
C ALA A 280 8.31 19.18 -26.43
N ARG A 281 8.29 20.20 -25.54
CA ARG A 281 9.23 21.34 -25.62
C ARG A 281 10.69 20.91 -25.50
N LEU A 282 10.99 20.03 -24.52
CA LEU A 282 12.37 19.56 -24.29
C LEU A 282 12.85 18.67 -25.45
N VAL A 283 11.95 17.86 -26.02
CA VAL A 283 12.27 17.05 -27.21
C VAL A 283 12.54 17.93 -28.44
N VAL A 284 11.71 18.96 -28.68
CA VAL A 284 11.94 19.92 -29.78
C VAL A 284 13.21 20.73 -29.55
N ALA A 285 13.56 21.05 -28.29
CA ALA A 285 14.81 21.73 -27.95
C ALA A 285 16.05 20.83 -28.05
N GLY A 286 15.88 19.51 -28.23
CA GLY A 286 16.99 18.55 -28.29
C GLY A 286 17.61 18.20 -26.93
N GLU A 287 16.96 18.57 -25.80
CA GLU A 287 17.46 18.26 -24.46
C GLU A 287 17.11 16.84 -24.00
N VAL A 288 16.06 16.26 -24.58
CA VAL A 288 15.57 14.89 -24.30
C VAL A 288 15.22 14.24 -25.64
N THR A 289 15.55 12.98 -25.82
CA THR A 289 15.15 12.28 -27.05
C THR A 289 13.70 11.79 -26.97
N GLY A 290 13.07 11.54 -28.12
CA GLY A 290 11.73 10.96 -28.19
C GLY A 290 11.61 9.62 -27.45
N PRO A 291 12.53 8.66 -27.65
CA PRO A 291 12.58 7.41 -26.91
C PRO A 291 12.71 7.59 -25.40
N GLU A 292 13.57 8.47 -24.92
CA GLU A 292 13.71 8.80 -23.48
C GLU A 292 12.42 9.37 -22.91
N PHE A 293 11.74 10.23 -23.66
CA PHE A 293 10.45 10.77 -23.23
C PHE A 293 9.39 9.68 -23.07
N VAL A 294 9.34 8.70 -23.99
CA VAL A 294 8.45 7.54 -23.86
C VAL A 294 8.81 6.71 -22.63
N GLY A 295 10.09 6.45 -22.38
CA GLY A 295 10.56 5.77 -21.17
C GLY A 295 10.18 6.53 -19.88
N PHE A 296 10.31 7.87 -19.89
CA PHE A 296 9.89 8.73 -18.78
C PHE A 296 8.38 8.60 -18.50
N LEU A 297 7.54 8.63 -19.54
CA LEU A 297 6.09 8.48 -19.38
C LEU A 297 5.73 7.11 -18.80
N ALA A 298 6.38 6.05 -19.25
CA ALA A 298 6.16 4.70 -18.76
C ALA A 298 6.55 4.57 -17.27
N LEU A 299 7.68 5.15 -16.85
CA LEU A 299 8.11 5.24 -15.45
C LEU A 299 7.15 6.08 -14.60
N SER A 300 6.62 7.18 -15.15
CA SER A 300 5.64 8.04 -14.45
C SER A 300 4.35 7.29 -14.10
N VAL A 301 3.84 6.49 -15.03
CA VAL A 301 2.66 5.64 -14.78
C VAL A 301 2.94 4.62 -13.69
N LYS A 302 4.14 4.05 -13.67
CA LYS A 302 4.54 3.07 -12.65
C LYS A 302 4.54 3.65 -11.24
N LEU A 303 4.89 4.92 -11.05
CA LEU A 303 4.94 5.57 -9.73
C LEU A 303 3.60 5.59 -9.00
N TYR A 304 2.48 5.45 -9.71
CA TYR A 304 1.15 5.47 -9.10
C TYR A 304 0.98 4.39 -8.02
N SER A 305 1.45 3.18 -8.26
CA SER A 305 1.27 2.05 -7.33
C SER A 305 2.04 2.24 -6.01
N PRO A 306 3.36 2.52 -6.00
CA PRO A 306 4.11 2.81 -4.78
C PRO A 306 3.55 3.97 -3.97
N VAL A 307 3.22 5.09 -4.62
CA VAL A 307 2.63 6.27 -3.95
C VAL A 307 1.32 5.92 -3.26
N LYS A 308 0.42 5.20 -3.95
CA LYS A 308 -0.85 4.73 -3.38
C LYS A 308 -0.65 3.83 -2.17
N ASN A 309 0.34 2.93 -2.19
CA ASN A 309 0.63 2.02 -1.07
C ASN A 309 1.14 2.79 0.15
N VAL A 310 2.06 3.75 -0.04
CA VAL A 310 2.54 4.63 1.04
C VAL A 310 1.41 5.47 1.62
N ALA A 311 0.58 6.08 0.77
CA ALA A 311 -0.54 6.92 1.22
C ALA A 311 -1.60 6.16 2.04
N LYS A 312 -1.82 4.87 1.76
CA LYS A 312 -2.77 4.03 2.49
C LYS A 312 -2.24 3.48 3.81
N PHE A 313 -0.91 3.47 3.98
CA PHE A 313 -0.26 2.82 5.13
C PHE A 313 -0.81 3.27 6.49
N PRO A 314 -1.00 4.58 6.81
CA PRO A 314 -1.49 5.01 8.12
C PRO A 314 -2.86 4.41 8.48
N ALA A 315 -3.78 4.33 7.52
CA ALA A 315 -5.11 3.76 7.74
C ALA A 315 -5.08 2.24 7.98
N ILE A 316 -4.17 1.55 7.28
CA ILE A 316 -4.02 0.09 7.40
C ILE A 316 -3.24 -0.28 8.67
N ALA A 317 -2.33 0.58 9.12
CA ALA A 317 -1.53 0.35 10.33
C ALA A 317 -2.32 0.50 11.64
N GLN A 318 -3.35 1.36 11.65
CA GLN A 318 -4.11 1.69 12.86
C GLN A 318 -4.63 0.46 13.65
N PRO A 319 -5.34 -0.52 13.04
CA PRO A 319 -5.81 -1.69 13.77
C PRO A 319 -4.70 -2.52 14.38
N GLY A 320 -3.56 -2.62 13.67
CA GLY A 320 -2.39 -3.35 14.15
C GLY A 320 -1.70 -2.67 15.33
N LEU A 321 -1.67 -1.32 15.37
CA LEU A 321 -1.13 -0.55 16.50
C LEU A 321 -2.00 -0.74 17.75
N VAL A 322 -3.33 -0.69 17.63
CA VAL A 322 -4.26 -0.96 18.72
C VAL A 322 -4.12 -2.39 19.22
N ALA A 323 -3.94 -3.35 18.31
CA ALA A 323 -3.70 -4.74 18.68
C ALA A 323 -2.37 -4.91 19.43
N ALA A 324 -1.32 -4.20 19.00
CA ALA A 324 -0.02 -4.19 19.70
C ALA A 324 -0.16 -3.73 21.15
N GLU A 325 -0.80 -2.57 21.37
CA GLU A 325 -1.04 -2.01 22.72
C GLU A 325 -1.74 -3.05 23.61
N ARG A 326 -2.85 -3.64 23.13
CA ARG A 326 -3.59 -4.64 23.90
C ARG A 326 -2.82 -5.93 24.18
N ILE A 327 -1.95 -6.36 23.26
CA ILE A 327 -1.12 -7.55 23.46
C ILE A 327 -0.05 -7.27 24.50
N PHE A 328 0.62 -6.11 24.44
CA PHE A 328 1.64 -5.76 25.41
C PHE A 328 1.04 -5.51 26.79
N ASP A 329 -0.08 -4.80 26.90
CA ASP A 329 -0.84 -4.64 28.16
C ASP A 329 -1.18 -6.01 28.80
N PHE A 330 -1.50 -7.01 27.95
CA PHE A 330 -1.77 -8.35 28.44
C PHE A 330 -0.51 -9.06 28.94
N LEU A 331 0.60 -8.96 28.21
CA LEU A 331 1.86 -9.59 28.59
C LEU A 331 2.52 -8.94 29.81
N ASP A 332 2.17 -7.68 30.11
CA ASP A 332 2.66 -6.93 31.26
C ASP A 332 1.83 -7.19 32.54
N ILE A 333 0.76 -8.01 32.48
CA ILE A 333 0.00 -8.39 33.68
C ILE A 333 0.91 -9.19 34.62
N PRO A 334 1.18 -8.71 35.86
CA PRO A 334 2.06 -9.41 36.78
C PRO A 334 1.40 -10.68 37.32
N HIS A 335 2.21 -11.66 37.66
CA HIS A 335 1.79 -12.81 38.47
C HIS A 335 1.56 -12.36 39.91
N GLU A 336 0.36 -12.53 40.43
CA GLU A 336 0.04 -12.17 41.83
C GLU A 336 0.67 -13.18 42.81
N VAL A 337 0.82 -14.45 42.40
CA VAL A 337 1.42 -15.52 43.20
C VAL A 337 2.73 -15.96 42.58
N SER A 338 3.83 -15.78 43.27
CA SER A 338 5.15 -16.27 42.88
C SER A 338 5.70 -17.23 43.96
N ASP A 339 6.47 -18.21 43.50
CA ASP A 339 7.15 -19.14 44.43
C ASP A 339 8.04 -18.38 45.39
N ALA A 340 8.00 -18.75 46.66
CA ALA A 340 8.89 -18.17 47.66
C ALA A 340 10.36 -18.48 47.31
N SER A 341 11.25 -17.52 47.59
CA SER A 341 12.69 -17.71 47.39
C SER A 341 13.17 -18.93 48.16
N GLY A 342 13.56 -20.00 47.45
CA GLY A 342 13.97 -21.27 48.02
C GLY A 342 12.90 -22.36 48.06
N ALA A 343 11.77 -22.19 47.41
CA ALA A 343 10.74 -23.24 47.30
C ALA A 343 11.34 -24.51 46.60
N ARG A 344 11.05 -25.69 47.13
CA ARG A 344 11.47 -26.99 46.55
C ARG A 344 10.38 -27.43 45.57
N SER A 345 10.80 -27.87 44.38
CA SER A 345 9.90 -28.59 43.48
C SER A 345 9.50 -29.93 44.12
N ILE A 346 8.19 -30.18 44.16
CA ILE A 346 7.60 -31.43 44.63
C ILE A 346 7.77 -32.50 43.57
#